data_47ad4c4a770db990c24f5470eebb8f35
#
_entry.id   47ad4c4a770db990c24f5470eebb8f35
#
_cell.length_a   1.000
_cell.length_b   1.000
_cell.length_c   1.000
_cell.angle_alpha   90.00
_cell.angle_beta   90.00
_cell.angle_gamma   90.00
#
_symmetry.space_group_name_H-M   'P 1'
#
loop_
_entity.id
_entity.type
_entity.pdbx_description
1 polymer ?
#
loop_
_entity_poly.entity_id
_entity_poly.type
_entity_poly.pdbx_seq_one_letter_code
_entity_poly.pdbx_strand_id
1 'polypeptide(L)'
;MTRLRLGLELDGASRGRQVHDIVQSLARLPAMRGALIVAPDGFVIAAAAPAGVAVEPLAALAATLGRDLEVGASRLGRGAFQTAMFSAEDGTMFLATTSIGFVVALAEPQANLQTVRGGLAEAVTLIEAAWVGAGSAGE
;
A
#
# COMPACT_ATOMS: atom_id res chain seq x y z
N MET A 1 0.18 33.15 11.90
CA MET A 1 -1.25 33.01 11.58
C MET A 1 -1.44 32.38 10.22
N THR A 2 -0.96 33.03 9.18
CA THR A 2 -1.01 32.49 7.81
C THR A 2 -0.32 31.14 7.70
N ARG A 3 0.80 30.98 8.39
CA ARG A 3 1.57 29.74 8.40
C ARG A 3 0.76 28.57 8.97
N LEU A 4 0.02 28.80 10.05
CA LEU A 4 -0.83 27.77 10.64
C LEU A 4 -1.97 27.36 9.71
N ARG A 5 -2.59 28.36 9.06
CA ARG A 5 -3.65 28.09 8.11
C ARG A 5 -3.14 27.30 6.92
N LEU A 6 -1.97 27.66 6.40
CA LEU A 6 -1.35 26.92 5.31
C LEU A 6 -1.00 25.51 5.74
N GLY A 7 -0.55 25.31 6.98
CA GLY A 7 -0.27 24.01 7.51
C GLY A 7 -1.51 23.13 7.53
N LEU A 8 -2.64 23.67 7.94
CA LEU A 8 -3.89 22.92 7.97
C LEU A 8 -4.39 22.55 6.57
N GLU A 9 -4.27 23.49 5.62
CA GLU A 9 -4.66 23.25 4.24
C GLU A 9 -3.75 22.21 3.58
N LEU A 10 -2.46 22.27 3.90
CA LEU A 10 -1.48 21.36 3.32
C LEU A 10 -1.48 19.97 3.95
N ASP A 11 -2.05 19.82 5.14
CA ASP A 11 -2.05 18.51 5.83
C ASP A 11 -2.71 17.43 4.99
N GLY A 12 -3.88 17.68 4.42
CA GLY A 12 -4.55 16.72 3.55
C GLY A 12 -3.77 16.44 2.28
N ALA A 13 -3.29 17.52 1.63
CA ALA A 13 -2.47 17.39 0.43
C ALA A 13 -1.12 16.74 0.76
N SER A 14 -0.55 17.08 1.93
CA SER A 14 0.70 16.49 2.39
C SER A 14 0.56 15.00 2.64
N ARG A 15 -0.55 14.55 3.22
CA ARG A 15 -0.82 13.12 3.42
C ARG A 15 -0.90 12.37 2.10
N GLY A 16 -1.65 12.92 1.14
CA GLY A 16 -1.76 12.32 -0.19
C GLY A 16 -0.42 12.24 -0.88
N ARG A 17 0.38 13.29 -0.75
CA ARG A 17 1.71 13.32 -1.32
C ARG A 17 2.64 12.33 -0.63
N GLN A 18 2.57 12.24 0.69
CA GLN A 18 3.36 11.28 1.46
C GLN A 18 3.04 9.85 1.05
N VAL A 19 1.76 9.52 0.93
CA VAL A 19 1.32 8.19 0.49
C VAL A 19 1.82 7.91 -0.92
N HIS A 20 1.69 8.88 -1.81
CA HIS A 20 2.20 8.75 -3.17
C HIS A 20 3.71 8.51 -3.19
N ASP A 21 4.47 9.27 -2.40
CA ASP A 21 5.92 9.13 -2.32
C ASP A 21 6.33 7.78 -1.74
N ILE A 22 5.60 7.28 -0.77
CA ILE A 22 5.84 5.95 -0.19
C ILE A 22 5.65 4.87 -1.25
N VAL A 23 4.57 4.95 -2.02
CA VAL A 23 4.28 4.00 -3.10
C VAL A 23 5.36 4.09 -4.18
N GLN A 24 5.79 5.30 -4.54
CA GLN A 24 6.87 5.51 -5.50
C GLN A 24 8.18 4.87 -5.02
N SER A 25 8.51 5.06 -3.75
CA SER A 25 9.73 4.49 -3.17
C SER A 25 9.70 2.97 -3.19
N LEU A 26 8.55 2.39 -2.87
CA LEU A 26 8.38 0.94 -2.91
C LEU A 26 8.57 0.41 -4.34
N ALA A 27 8.02 1.11 -5.32
CA ALA A 27 8.13 0.72 -6.73
C ALA A 27 9.55 0.85 -7.27
N ARG A 28 10.41 1.64 -6.61
CA ARG A 28 11.80 1.84 -7.03
C ARG A 28 12.77 0.80 -6.48
N LEU A 29 12.33 -0.09 -5.64
CA LEU A 29 13.19 -1.19 -5.17
C LEU A 29 13.64 -2.03 -6.37
N PRO A 30 14.82 -2.67 -6.29
CA PRO A 30 15.32 -3.46 -7.42
C PRO A 30 14.36 -4.55 -7.84
N ALA A 31 14.21 -4.72 -9.15
CA ALA A 31 13.37 -5.76 -9.77
C ALA A 31 11.88 -5.65 -9.43
N MET A 32 11.40 -4.43 -9.24
CA MET A 32 9.97 -4.19 -9.04
C MET A 32 9.30 -3.82 -10.36
N ARG A 33 8.06 -4.29 -10.55
CA ARG A 33 7.24 -3.90 -11.69
C ARG A 33 6.30 -2.75 -11.35
N GLY A 34 6.03 -2.55 -10.08
CA GLY A 34 5.16 -1.48 -9.65
C GLY A 34 4.62 -1.70 -8.26
N ALA A 35 3.95 -0.67 -7.76
CA ALA A 35 3.30 -0.71 -6.46
C ALA A 35 2.07 0.19 -6.49
N LEU A 36 1.09 -0.13 -5.66
CA LEU A 36 -0.08 0.72 -5.50
C LEU A 36 -0.68 0.54 -4.11
N ILE A 37 -1.52 1.48 -3.72
CA ILE A 37 -2.37 1.33 -2.54
C ILE A 37 -3.81 1.51 -2.98
N VAL A 38 -4.67 0.61 -2.54
CA VAL A 38 -6.06 0.53 -2.96
C VAL A 38 -6.96 0.48 -1.74
N ALA A 39 -8.03 1.28 -1.77
CA ALA A 39 -9.04 1.25 -0.73
C ALA A 39 -9.79 -0.08 -0.75
N PRO A 40 -10.44 -0.47 0.36
CA PRO A 40 -11.15 -1.76 0.41
C PRO A 40 -12.23 -1.93 -0.65
N ASP A 41 -12.75 -0.85 -1.20
CA ASP A 41 -13.76 -0.89 -2.26
C ASP A 41 -13.17 -0.95 -3.67
N GLY A 42 -11.83 -1.01 -3.79
CA GLY A 42 -11.15 -1.08 -5.08
C GLY A 42 -10.71 0.25 -5.65
N PHE A 43 -10.97 1.36 -4.96
CA PHE A 43 -10.53 2.68 -5.41
C PHE A 43 -9.01 2.82 -5.26
N VAL A 44 -8.33 3.22 -6.35
CA VAL A 44 -6.88 3.40 -6.33
C VAL A 44 -6.55 4.71 -5.61
N ILE A 45 -5.85 4.60 -4.49
CA ILE A 45 -5.43 5.78 -3.72
C ILE A 45 -4.17 6.37 -4.31
N ALA A 46 -3.20 5.54 -4.65
CA ALA A 46 -1.96 5.95 -5.30
C ALA A 46 -1.38 4.76 -6.05
N ALA A 47 -0.71 5.02 -7.15
CA ALA A 47 -0.10 3.97 -7.95
C ALA A 47 1.21 4.46 -8.56
N ALA A 48 2.17 3.56 -8.64
CA ALA A 48 3.44 3.76 -9.33
C ALA A 48 3.70 2.51 -10.16
N ALA A 49 3.23 2.53 -11.39
CA ALA A 49 3.34 1.38 -12.30
C ALA A 49 3.69 1.87 -13.68
N PRO A 50 4.55 1.13 -14.41
CA PRO A 50 4.87 1.49 -15.78
C PRO A 50 3.69 1.23 -16.70
N ALA A 51 3.77 1.80 -17.90
CA ALA A 51 2.80 1.52 -18.96
C ALA A 51 2.76 0.01 -19.20
N GLY A 52 1.57 -0.53 -19.42
CA GLY A 52 1.37 -1.95 -19.64
C GLY A 52 0.89 -2.70 -18.42
N VAL A 53 0.99 -2.11 -17.23
CA VAL A 53 0.38 -2.69 -16.03
C VAL A 53 -1.06 -2.17 -15.93
N ALA A 54 -2.02 -3.10 -15.93
CA ALA A 54 -3.45 -2.75 -15.82
C ALA A 54 -3.79 -2.46 -14.36
N VAL A 55 -3.66 -1.20 -13.96
CA VAL A 55 -3.79 -0.79 -12.56
C VAL A 55 -5.19 -1.04 -12.02
N GLU A 56 -6.23 -0.66 -12.75
CA GLU A 56 -7.61 -0.78 -12.26
C GLU A 56 -8.06 -2.22 -12.04
N PRO A 57 -7.87 -3.15 -12.99
CA PRO A 57 -8.17 -4.56 -12.72
C PRO A 57 -7.35 -5.15 -11.58
N LEU A 58 -6.08 -4.76 -11.49
CA LEU A 58 -5.21 -5.21 -10.39
C LEU A 58 -5.73 -4.71 -9.04
N ALA A 59 -6.15 -3.44 -8.99
CA ALA A 59 -6.70 -2.85 -7.77
C ALA A 59 -7.98 -3.58 -7.33
N ALA A 60 -8.86 -3.88 -8.27
CA ALA A 60 -10.09 -4.62 -7.98
C ALA A 60 -9.79 -6.01 -7.43
N LEU A 61 -8.84 -6.71 -8.04
CA LEU A 61 -8.41 -8.03 -7.57
C LEU A 61 -7.81 -7.94 -6.18
N ALA A 62 -6.91 -6.98 -5.95
CA ALA A 62 -6.24 -6.81 -4.66
C ALA A 62 -7.25 -6.50 -3.55
N ALA A 63 -8.23 -5.65 -3.81
CA ALA A 63 -9.25 -5.32 -2.83
C ALA A 63 -10.09 -6.55 -2.48
N THR A 64 -10.47 -7.34 -3.48
CA THR A 64 -11.23 -8.58 -3.26
C THR A 64 -10.42 -9.57 -2.44
N LEU A 65 -9.17 -9.81 -2.82
CA LEU A 65 -8.30 -10.72 -2.08
C LEU A 65 -8.05 -10.24 -0.65
N GLY A 66 -7.81 -8.94 -0.48
CA GLY A 66 -7.56 -8.36 0.83
C GLY A 66 -8.75 -8.56 1.77
N ARG A 67 -9.96 -8.29 1.29
CA ARG A 67 -11.17 -8.50 2.09
C ARG A 67 -11.37 -9.97 2.44
N ASP A 68 -11.14 -10.86 1.49
CA ASP A 68 -11.27 -12.30 1.73
C ASP A 68 -10.24 -12.78 2.75
N LEU A 69 -9.02 -12.26 2.68
CA LEU A 69 -7.96 -12.60 3.64
C LEU A 69 -8.29 -12.10 5.04
N GLU A 70 -8.88 -10.91 5.15
CA GLU A 70 -9.31 -10.38 6.44
C GLU A 70 -10.37 -11.28 7.09
N VAL A 71 -11.36 -11.70 6.30
CA VAL A 71 -12.40 -12.61 6.78
C VAL A 71 -11.79 -13.96 7.17
N GLY A 72 -10.92 -14.49 6.33
CA GLY A 72 -10.28 -15.79 6.59
C GLY A 72 -9.42 -15.77 7.84
N ALA A 73 -8.61 -14.72 8.01
CA ALA A 73 -7.76 -14.58 9.20
C ALA A 73 -8.59 -14.48 10.47
N SER A 74 -9.70 -13.74 10.42
CA SER A 74 -10.63 -13.63 11.55
C SER A 74 -11.21 -14.99 11.93
N ARG A 75 -11.60 -15.78 10.94
CA ARG A 75 -12.17 -17.13 11.16
C ARG A 75 -11.14 -18.09 11.75
N LEU A 76 -9.86 -17.90 11.41
CA LEU A 76 -8.79 -18.73 11.97
C LEU A 76 -8.45 -18.37 13.41
N GLY A 77 -8.95 -17.24 13.91
CA GLY A 77 -8.67 -16.80 15.27
C GLY A 77 -7.23 -16.44 15.52
N ARG A 78 -6.49 -16.08 14.45
CA ARG A 78 -5.05 -15.75 14.53
C ARG A 78 -4.80 -14.26 14.55
N GLY A 79 -5.84 -13.45 14.73
CA GLY A 79 -5.73 -12.01 14.70
C GLY A 79 -5.94 -11.46 13.30
N ALA A 80 -5.61 -10.19 13.10
CA ALA A 80 -5.81 -9.52 11.83
C ALA A 80 -4.79 -10.01 10.80
N PHE A 81 -5.22 -10.11 9.56
CA PHE A 81 -4.34 -10.36 8.43
C PHE A 81 -3.32 -9.23 8.30
N GLN A 82 -2.07 -9.56 8.06
CA GLN A 82 -1.01 -8.56 7.89
C GLN A 82 -0.47 -8.52 6.47
N THR A 83 0.04 -9.63 5.97
CA THR A 83 0.62 -9.71 4.63
C THR A 83 0.29 -11.04 3.98
N ALA A 84 0.27 -11.02 2.65
CA ALA A 84 0.17 -12.22 1.84
C ALA A 84 1.11 -12.11 0.65
N MET A 85 1.55 -13.26 0.16
CA MET A 85 2.45 -13.33 -0.99
C MET A 85 1.90 -14.39 -1.94
N PHE A 86 1.79 -14.02 -3.20
CA PHE A 86 1.31 -14.89 -4.26
C PHE A 86 2.38 -15.00 -5.34
N SER A 87 2.93 -16.18 -5.55
CA SER A 87 3.96 -16.40 -6.55
C SER A 87 3.35 -17.00 -7.82
N ALA A 88 3.77 -16.48 -8.97
CA ALA A 88 3.41 -16.99 -10.27
C ALA A 88 4.66 -17.07 -11.13
N GLU A 89 4.54 -17.62 -12.34
CA GLU A 89 5.68 -17.75 -13.24
C GLU A 89 6.35 -16.42 -13.54
N ASP A 90 5.54 -15.37 -13.72
CA ASP A 90 6.02 -14.07 -14.16
C ASP A 90 6.33 -13.11 -13.01
N GLY A 91 6.31 -13.59 -11.78
CA GLY A 91 6.66 -12.75 -10.65
C GLY A 91 5.82 -13.04 -9.41
N THR A 92 5.96 -12.15 -8.43
CA THR A 92 5.31 -12.31 -7.13
C THR A 92 4.53 -11.05 -6.80
N MET A 93 3.30 -11.23 -6.31
CA MET A 93 2.50 -10.15 -5.79
C MET A 93 2.50 -10.21 -4.27
N PHE A 94 2.81 -9.09 -3.64
CA PHE A 94 2.72 -8.91 -2.19
C PHE A 94 1.52 -8.03 -1.88
N LEU A 95 0.82 -8.38 -0.82
CA LEU A 95 -0.35 -7.64 -0.36
C LEU A 95 -0.23 -7.42 1.14
N ALA A 96 -0.37 -6.17 1.57
CA ALA A 96 -0.32 -5.83 3.00
C ALA A 96 -1.51 -4.96 3.37
N THR A 97 -2.02 -5.13 4.58
CA THR A 97 -3.13 -4.32 5.05
C THR A 97 -2.64 -3.08 5.80
N THR A 98 -3.35 -1.98 5.61
CA THR A 98 -3.17 -0.75 6.39
C THR A 98 -4.53 -0.24 6.82
N SER A 99 -4.55 0.81 7.64
CA SER A 99 -5.82 1.41 8.08
C SER A 99 -6.59 2.10 6.95
N ILE A 100 -5.93 2.43 5.84
CA ILE A 100 -6.61 3.11 4.71
C ILE A 100 -6.84 2.21 3.51
N GLY A 101 -6.32 0.99 3.52
CA GLY A 101 -6.47 0.08 2.41
C GLY A 101 -5.32 -0.90 2.30
N PHE A 102 -5.18 -1.50 1.12
CA PHE A 102 -4.19 -2.54 0.88
C PHE A 102 -3.04 -2.01 0.03
N VAL A 103 -1.82 -2.27 0.47
CA VAL A 103 -0.62 -1.98 -0.31
C VAL A 103 -0.30 -3.21 -1.17
N VAL A 104 -0.08 -2.98 -2.44
CA VAL A 104 0.24 -4.02 -3.41
C VAL A 104 1.62 -3.74 -3.99
N ALA A 105 2.47 -4.75 -4.00
CA ALA A 105 3.78 -4.67 -4.63
C ALA A 105 3.93 -5.81 -5.63
N LEU A 106 4.33 -5.47 -6.84
CA LEU A 106 4.56 -6.45 -7.91
C LEU A 106 6.05 -6.56 -8.13
N ALA A 107 6.59 -7.76 -7.97
CA ALA A 107 8.03 -8.03 -8.10
C ALA A 107 8.29 -8.96 -9.27
N GLU A 108 9.41 -8.72 -9.97
CA GLU A 108 9.89 -9.62 -11.01
C GLU A 108 10.33 -10.95 -10.42
N PRO A 109 10.39 -12.04 -11.21
CA PRO A 109 10.78 -13.35 -10.69
C PRO A 109 12.14 -13.38 -10.00
N GLN A 110 13.08 -12.53 -10.45
CA GLN A 110 14.43 -12.49 -9.90
C GLN A 110 14.58 -11.56 -8.69
N ALA A 111 13.50 -10.93 -8.24
CA ALA A 111 13.56 -10.00 -7.13
C ALA A 111 13.97 -10.69 -5.84
N ASN A 112 14.71 -9.95 -5.00
CA ASN A 112 15.04 -10.43 -3.66
C ASN A 112 13.81 -10.24 -2.76
N LEU A 113 13.17 -11.36 -2.40
CA LEU A 113 11.93 -11.32 -1.64
C LEU A 113 12.09 -10.71 -0.26
N GLN A 114 13.25 -10.87 0.37
CA GLN A 114 13.53 -10.24 1.67
C GLN A 114 13.57 -8.72 1.55
N THR A 115 14.20 -8.21 0.49
CA THR A 115 14.25 -6.78 0.23
C THR A 115 12.85 -6.23 0.01
N VAL A 116 12.03 -6.92 -0.78
CA VAL A 116 10.66 -6.49 -1.04
C VAL A 116 9.83 -6.52 0.24
N ARG A 117 9.94 -7.57 1.03
CA ARG A 117 9.23 -7.66 2.31
C ARG A 117 9.62 -6.54 3.26
N GLY A 118 10.91 -6.24 3.35
CA GLY A 118 11.39 -5.14 4.18
C GLY A 118 10.85 -3.80 3.74
N GLY A 119 10.85 -3.55 2.43
CA GLY A 119 10.30 -2.33 1.85
C GLY A 119 8.80 -2.22 2.07
N LEU A 120 8.09 -3.33 1.93
CA LEU A 120 6.64 -3.37 2.17
C LEU A 120 6.31 -3.07 3.63
N ALA A 121 7.03 -3.68 4.56
CA ALA A 121 6.83 -3.44 6.00
C ALA A 121 7.11 -1.97 6.34
N GLU A 122 8.17 -1.40 5.78
CA GLU A 122 8.47 0.02 5.98
C GLU A 122 7.38 0.90 5.40
N ALA A 123 6.88 0.58 4.21
CA ALA A 123 5.80 1.33 3.57
C ALA A 123 4.55 1.33 4.45
N VAL A 124 4.17 0.18 4.99
CA VAL A 124 3.02 0.07 5.89
C VAL A 124 3.23 0.96 7.12
N THR A 125 4.40 0.88 7.74
CA THR A 125 4.72 1.69 8.92
C THR A 125 4.61 3.19 8.61
N LEU A 126 5.15 3.62 7.47
CA LEU A 126 5.12 5.03 7.08
C LEU A 126 3.72 5.51 6.76
N ILE A 127 2.91 4.67 6.09
CA ILE A 127 1.51 5.00 5.78
C ILE A 127 0.72 5.14 7.07
N GLU A 128 0.86 4.21 8.00
CA GLU A 128 0.17 4.29 9.29
C GLU A 128 0.58 5.54 10.06
N ALA A 129 1.88 5.85 10.10
CA ALA A 129 2.37 7.03 10.79
C ALA A 129 1.83 8.32 10.19
N ALA A 130 1.82 8.41 8.86
CA ALA A 130 1.31 9.59 8.17
C ALA A 130 -0.18 9.81 8.43
N TRP A 131 -0.95 8.73 8.45
CA TRP A 131 -2.39 8.81 8.60
C TRP A 131 -2.81 9.02 10.05
N VAL A 132 -2.26 8.21 10.96
CA VAL A 132 -2.60 8.27 12.38
C VAL A 132 -2.09 9.57 13.00
N GLY A 133 -0.85 9.99 12.67
CA GLY A 133 -0.29 11.23 13.15
C GLY A 133 -1.16 12.43 12.81
N ALA A 134 -1.64 12.48 11.56
CA ALA A 134 -2.51 13.57 11.10
C ALA A 134 -3.88 13.48 11.76
N GLY A 135 -4.42 12.27 11.98
CA GLY A 135 -5.67 12.08 12.69
C GLY A 135 -5.57 12.55 14.14
N SER A 136 -4.48 12.22 14.81
CA SER A 136 -4.23 12.66 16.19
C SER A 136 -4.14 14.18 16.27
N ALA A 137 -3.49 14.80 15.29
CA ALA A 137 -3.37 16.25 15.25
C ALA A 137 -4.73 16.93 15.04
N GLY A 138 -5.66 16.23 14.41
CA GLY A 138 -7.01 16.74 14.18
C GLY A 138 -7.91 16.72 15.40
N GLU A 139 -7.52 15.99 16.41
CA GLU A 139 -8.27 15.92 17.65
C GLU A 139 -7.91 17.08 18.58
#